data_e23fcd7e2f227b2a839b0bb1bab0904e
#
_entry.id   e23fcd7e2f227b2a839b0bb1bab0904e
#
_cell.length_a   1.000
_cell.length_b   1.000
_cell.length_c   1.000
_cell.angle_alpha   90.00
_cell.angle_beta   90.00
_cell.angle_gamma   90.00
#
_symmetry.space_group_name_H-M   'P 1'
#
loop_
_entity.id
_entity.type
_entity.pdbx_description
1 polymer ?
#
loop_
_entity_poly.entity_id
_entity_poly.type
_entity_poly.pdbx_seq_one_letter_code
_entity_poly.pdbx_strand_id
1 'polypeptide(L)'
;MNKKIYTEIQRLLETTHFRDITIDQISENTGISKATIYRRWKDKSSIIMSAFIEQSQYIVIHNQDNLYDDLFQFLVKIKDIYKTKLGSAVIEILISHQQMEARETFMTNYFNHNRKVLKEIVRKHIQEEEQDLFIDLIFSPIYFNILIKPETLDKNYIKKMLNQVLRIYH
;
A
#
# COMPACT_ATOMS: atom_id res chain seq x y z
N MET A 1 17.05 -5.35 13.96
CA MET A 1 15.93 -6.05 14.62
C MET A 1 14.68 -6.01 13.75
N ASN A 2 14.14 -4.84 13.39
CA ASN A 2 12.91 -4.74 12.56
C ASN A 2 13.05 -5.52 11.25
N LYS A 3 14.15 -5.31 10.50
CA LYS A 3 14.41 -6.01 9.24
C LYS A 3 14.31 -7.54 9.39
N LYS A 4 14.85 -8.11 10.50
CA LYS A 4 14.77 -9.56 10.75
C LYS A 4 13.34 -10.04 10.93
N ILE A 5 12.52 -9.29 11.68
CA ILE A 5 11.09 -9.59 11.88
C ILE A 5 10.31 -9.44 10.57
N TYR A 6 10.55 -8.39 9.80
CA TYR A 6 9.85 -8.15 8.53
C TYR A 6 10.20 -9.21 7.47
N THR A 7 11.47 -9.61 7.39
CA THR A 7 11.90 -10.72 6.51
C THR A 7 11.21 -12.01 6.90
N GLU A 8 11.09 -12.30 8.20
CA GLU A 8 10.40 -13.50 8.68
C GLU A 8 8.88 -13.46 8.40
N ILE A 9 8.24 -12.33 8.60
CA ILE A 9 6.81 -12.17 8.23
C ILE A 9 6.60 -12.45 6.74
N GLN A 10 7.45 -11.90 5.87
CA GLN A 10 7.36 -12.14 4.43
C GLN A 10 7.54 -13.63 4.11
N ARG A 11 8.53 -14.28 4.72
CA ARG A 11 8.76 -15.72 4.55
C ARG A 11 7.57 -16.57 5.01
N LEU A 12 6.99 -16.25 6.15
CA LEU A 12 5.80 -16.96 6.66
C LEU A 12 4.60 -16.78 5.75
N LEU A 13 4.38 -15.58 5.20
CA LEU A 13 3.28 -15.30 4.28
C LEU A 13 3.36 -16.07 2.96
N GLU A 14 4.53 -16.57 2.55
CA GLU A 14 4.64 -17.41 1.33
C GLU A 14 3.90 -18.75 1.48
N THR A 15 3.83 -19.31 2.69
CA THR A 15 3.29 -20.64 2.96
C THR A 15 2.13 -20.68 3.96
N THR A 16 1.90 -19.60 4.67
CA THR A 16 0.94 -19.53 5.76
C THR A 16 0.03 -18.32 5.59
N HIS A 17 -1.28 -18.54 5.72
CA HIS A 17 -2.22 -17.43 5.72
C HIS A 17 -1.97 -16.51 6.91
N PHE A 18 -2.12 -15.19 6.73
CA PHE A 18 -1.74 -14.23 7.78
C PHE A 18 -2.51 -14.45 9.11
N ARG A 19 -3.74 -14.98 9.04
CA ARG A 19 -4.53 -15.29 10.24
C ARG A 19 -3.91 -16.37 11.09
N ASP A 20 -3.21 -17.33 10.48
CA ASP A 20 -2.60 -18.47 11.14
C ASP A 20 -1.17 -18.19 11.61
N ILE A 21 -0.56 -17.09 11.19
CA ILE A 21 0.73 -16.64 11.70
C ILE A 21 0.57 -16.21 13.16
N THR A 22 1.50 -16.63 14.02
CA THR A 22 1.53 -16.30 15.44
C THR A 22 2.79 -15.54 15.83
N ILE A 23 2.71 -14.77 16.92
CA ILE A 23 3.90 -14.10 17.50
C ILE A 23 4.91 -15.15 18.01
N ASP A 24 4.45 -16.31 18.41
CA ASP A 24 5.29 -17.43 18.86
C ASP A 24 6.18 -17.92 17.73
N GLN A 25 5.62 -18.20 16.54
CA GLN A 25 6.38 -18.56 15.36
C GLN A 25 7.41 -17.49 14.98
N ILE A 26 7.01 -16.21 15.02
CA ILE A 26 7.93 -15.10 14.73
C ILE A 26 9.08 -15.06 15.74
N SER A 27 8.77 -15.22 17.03
CA SER A 27 9.76 -15.23 18.13
C SER A 27 10.74 -16.38 17.97
N GLU A 28 10.25 -17.61 17.77
CA GLU A 28 11.06 -18.83 17.61
C GLU A 28 11.98 -18.72 16.38
N ASN A 29 11.43 -18.36 15.23
CA ASN A 29 12.19 -18.30 13.97
C ASN A 29 13.21 -17.15 13.94
N THR A 30 12.92 -16.06 14.65
CA THR A 30 13.85 -14.91 14.71
C THR A 30 14.80 -14.96 15.89
N GLY A 31 14.52 -15.75 16.93
CA GLY A 31 15.26 -15.71 18.20
C GLY A 31 15.05 -14.40 18.96
N ILE A 32 14.03 -13.60 18.60
CA ILE A 32 13.68 -12.34 19.29
C ILE A 32 12.56 -12.66 20.29
N SER A 33 12.77 -12.34 21.58
CA SER A 33 11.77 -12.66 22.61
C SER A 33 10.42 -11.97 22.35
N LYS A 34 9.31 -12.65 22.69
CA LYS A 34 7.95 -12.10 22.62
C LYS A 34 7.84 -10.75 23.33
N ALA A 35 8.46 -10.60 24.50
CA ALA A 35 8.47 -9.34 25.25
C ALA A 35 9.08 -8.19 24.42
N THR A 36 10.15 -8.47 23.67
CA THR A 36 10.77 -7.49 22.78
C THR A 36 9.88 -7.16 21.59
N ILE A 37 9.15 -8.13 21.04
CA ILE A 37 8.20 -7.92 19.96
C ILE A 37 7.02 -7.07 20.46
N TYR A 38 6.37 -7.47 21.55
CA TYR A 38 5.21 -6.76 22.11
C TYR A 38 5.52 -5.33 22.60
N ARG A 39 6.76 -5.03 22.95
CA ARG A 39 7.17 -3.65 23.27
C ARG A 39 7.07 -2.70 22.07
N ARG A 40 7.10 -3.22 20.83
CA ARG A 40 7.07 -2.42 19.59
C ARG A 40 5.78 -2.54 18.81
N TRP A 41 5.17 -3.71 18.83
CA TRP A 41 3.95 -3.99 18.10
C TRP A 41 2.96 -4.68 19.01
N LYS A 42 1.77 -4.15 19.06
CA LYS A 42 0.68 -4.67 19.90
C LYS A 42 0.26 -6.08 19.48
N ASP A 43 0.27 -6.33 18.19
CA ASP A 43 -0.17 -7.57 17.57
C ASP A 43 0.54 -7.82 16.21
N LYS A 44 0.26 -8.97 15.60
CA LYS A 44 0.81 -9.34 14.30
C LYS A 44 0.36 -8.42 13.17
N SER A 45 -0.85 -7.86 13.25
CA SER A 45 -1.35 -6.94 12.22
C SER A 45 -0.52 -5.65 12.19
N SER A 46 -0.13 -5.16 13.35
CA SER A 46 0.79 -4.01 13.48
C SER A 46 2.18 -4.30 12.90
N ILE A 47 2.68 -5.55 13.04
CA ILE A 47 3.95 -5.96 12.41
C ILE A 47 3.81 -5.99 10.89
N ILE A 48 2.76 -6.63 10.37
CA ILE A 48 2.47 -6.74 8.93
C ILE A 48 2.33 -5.34 8.31
N MET A 49 1.59 -4.46 8.97
CA MET A 49 1.41 -3.09 8.51
C MET A 49 2.74 -2.31 8.47
N SER A 50 3.56 -2.44 9.52
CA SER A 50 4.87 -1.80 9.58
C SER A 50 5.82 -2.34 8.50
N ALA A 51 5.82 -3.65 8.25
CA ALA A 51 6.60 -4.27 7.19
C ALA A 51 6.16 -3.79 5.81
N PHE A 52 4.86 -3.67 5.56
CA PHE A 52 4.30 -3.17 4.32
C PHE A 52 4.70 -1.71 4.08
N ILE A 53 4.55 -0.85 5.08
CA ILE A 53 4.92 0.56 4.99
C ILE A 53 6.42 0.70 4.68
N GLU A 54 7.29 -0.04 5.38
CA GLU A 54 8.73 0.01 5.12
C GLU A 54 9.08 -0.44 3.70
N GLN A 55 8.45 -1.50 3.19
CA GLN A 55 8.68 -1.98 1.83
C GLN A 55 8.16 -1.02 0.77
N SER A 56 7.08 -0.32 1.04
CA SER A 56 6.38 0.55 0.09
C SER A 56 6.83 2.03 0.12
N GLN A 57 7.67 2.43 1.08
CA GLN A 57 8.16 3.81 1.23
C GLN A 57 8.95 4.35 0.03
N TYR A 58 9.40 3.48 -0.88
CA TYR A 58 10.29 3.83 -1.98
C TYR A 58 9.60 3.85 -3.34
N ILE A 59 8.37 4.38 -3.41
CA ILE A 59 7.80 4.73 -4.72
C ILE A 59 8.52 6.00 -5.21
N VAL A 60 9.74 5.82 -5.68
CA VAL A 60 10.46 6.88 -6.38
C VAL A 60 9.87 7.01 -7.77
N ILE A 61 9.32 8.18 -8.07
CA ILE A 61 8.89 8.56 -9.41
C ILE A 61 10.00 9.41 -9.99
N HIS A 62 10.54 8.98 -11.11
CA HIS A 62 11.41 9.82 -11.91
C HIS A 62 10.47 10.79 -12.65
N ASN A 63 10.44 12.04 -12.19
CA ASN A 63 9.65 13.09 -12.84
C ASN A 63 10.13 13.23 -14.30
N GLN A 64 9.30 12.75 -15.25
CA GLN A 64 9.59 12.78 -16.67
C GLN A 64 8.96 14.00 -17.35
N ASP A 65 8.40 14.94 -16.56
CA ASP A 65 7.63 16.09 -17.03
C ASP A 65 6.44 15.72 -17.95
N ASN A 66 6.00 14.45 -17.87
CA ASN A 66 4.83 13.95 -18.56
C ASN A 66 3.83 13.40 -17.55
N LEU A 67 2.73 14.11 -17.35
CA LEU A 67 1.72 13.77 -16.34
C LEU A 67 1.19 12.34 -16.49
N TYR A 68 0.89 11.91 -17.73
CA TYR A 68 0.38 10.56 -17.98
C TYR A 68 1.37 9.49 -17.57
N ASP A 69 2.64 9.62 -17.96
CA ASP A 69 3.67 8.63 -17.71
C ASP A 69 4.01 8.55 -16.22
N ASP A 70 4.09 9.70 -15.54
CA ASP A 70 4.35 9.78 -14.11
C ASP A 70 3.22 9.12 -13.30
N LEU A 71 1.96 9.44 -13.62
CA LEU A 71 0.79 8.81 -12.99
C LEU A 71 0.72 7.32 -13.30
N PHE A 72 0.95 6.92 -14.55
CA PHE A 72 0.92 5.52 -14.94
C PHE A 72 1.96 4.69 -14.18
N GLN A 73 3.20 5.17 -14.12
CA GLN A 73 4.26 4.49 -13.37
C GLN A 73 3.92 4.38 -11.88
N PHE A 74 3.41 5.47 -11.29
CA PHE A 74 2.99 5.48 -9.89
C PHE A 74 1.91 4.41 -9.61
N LEU A 75 0.84 4.41 -10.39
CA LEU A 75 -0.29 3.49 -10.20
C LEU A 75 0.09 2.02 -10.46
N VAL A 76 0.99 1.77 -11.43
CA VAL A 76 1.54 0.43 -11.65
C VAL A 76 2.31 -0.05 -10.43
N LYS A 77 3.15 0.80 -9.83
CA LYS A 77 3.89 0.45 -8.60
C LYS A 77 2.94 0.17 -7.43
N ILE A 78 1.91 0.99 -7.22
CA ILE A 78 0.86 0.75 -6.22
C ILE A 78 0.23 -0.64 -6.45
N LYS A 79 -0.24 -0.91 -7.67
CA LYS A 79 -0.82 -2.21 -8.03
C LYS A 79 0.13 -3.38 -7.71
N ASP A 80 1.42 -3.26 -8.09
CA ASP A 80 2.39 -4.35 -7.91
C ASP A 80 2.67 -4.63 -6.42
N ILE A 81 2.73 -3.60 -5.58
CA ILE A 81 2.88 -3.74 -4.12
C ILE A 81 1.70 -4.52 -3.52
N TYR A 82 0.47 -4.19 -3.92
CA TYR A 82 -0.71 -4.88 -3.40
C TYR A 82 -0.89 -6.31 -3.93
N LYS A 83 -0.26 -6.67 -5.05
CA LYS A 83 -0.26 -8.05 -5.58
C LYS A 83 0.69 -9.00 -4.84
N THR A 84 1.53 -8.49 -3.94
CA THR A 84 2.37 -9.33 -3.07
C THR A 84 1.54 -10.03 -1.99
N LYS A 85 2.07 -11.11 -1.40
CA LYS A 85 1.46 -11.77 -0.24
C LYS A 85 1.29 -10.82 0.95
N LEU A 86 2.27 -9.97 1.17
CA LEU A 86 2.22 -8.93 2.19
C LEU A 86 1.11 -7.90 1.90
N GLY A 87 1.00 -7.46 0.64
CA GLY A 87 -0.08 -6.56 0.21
C GLY A 87 -1.46 -7.17 0.39
N SER A 88 -1.63 -8.46 0.06
CA SER A 88 -2.89 -9.19 0.26
C SER A 88 -3.27 -9.26 1.75
N ALA A 89 -2.30 -9.53 2.63
CA ALA A 89 -2.53 -9.54 4.08
C ALA A 89 -2.95 -8.15 4.60
N VAL A 90 -2.35 -7.08 4.08
CA VAL A 90 -2.74 -5.69 4.43
C VAL A 90 -4.18 -5.40 4.00
N ILE A 91 -4.60 -5.85 2.81
CA ILE A 91 -5.99 -5.69 2.36
C ILE A 91 -6.96 -6.33 3.36
N GLU A 92 -6.69 -7.57 3.78
CA GLU A 92 -7.55 -8.26 4.75
C GLU A 92 -7.60 -7.54 6.11
N ILE A 93 -6.48 -6.98 6.55
CA ILE A 93 -6.42 -6.16 7.78
C ILE A 93 -7.28 -4.91 7.62
N LEU A 94 -7.20 -4.22 6.47
CA LEU A 94 -7.94 -2.98 6.21
C LEU A 94 -9.46 -3.17 6.13
N ILE A 95 -9.92 -4.35 5.65
CA ILE A 95 -11.35 -4.69 5.59
C ILE A 95 -11.87 -5.17 6.95
N SER A 96 -11.00 -5.60 7.84
CA SER A 96 -11.40 -6.07 9.18
C SER A 96 -11.82 -4.92 10.07
N HIS A 97 -13.04 -4.99 10.61
CA HIS A 97 -13.54 -4.00 11.58
C HIS A 97 -12.80 -4.03 12.93
N GLN A 98 -12.02 -5.08 13.19
CA GLN A 98 -11.34 -5.28 14.48
C GLN A 98 -9.94 -4.65 14.55
N GLN A 99 -9.42 -4.12 13.43
CA GLN A 99 -8.02 -3.69 13.30
C GLN A 99 -7.89 -2.16 13.14
N MET A 100 -8.57 -1.39 14.00
CA MET A 100 -8.64 0.08 13.89
C MET A 100 -7.26 0.74 13.93
N GLU A 101 -6.37 0.31 14.83
CA GLU A 101 -5.04 0.88 15.00
C GLU A 101 -4.12 0.64 13.78
N ALA A 102 -4.16 -0.57 13.22
CA ALA A 102 -3.43 -0.89 12.00
C ALA A 102 -3.96 -0.06 10.80
N ARG A 103 -5.27 0.14 10.73
CA ARG A 103 -5.91 0.99 9.72
C ARG A 103 -5.50 2.46 9.87
N GLU A 104 -5.47 2.99 11.08
CA GLU A 104 -5.03 4.37 11.34
C GLU A 104 -3.55 4.56 10.95
N THR A 105 -2.70 3.60 11.32
CA THR A 105 -1.29 3.58 10.91
C THR A 105 -1.14 3.58 9.39
N PHE A 106 -1.95 2.80 8.67
CA PHE A 106 -1.99 2.79 7.22
C PHE A 106 -2.39 4.16 6.65
N MET A 107 -3.48 4.73 7.14
CA MET A 107 -3.98 6.02 6.67
C MET A 107 -2.95 7.12 6.87
N THR A 108 -2.32 7.18 8.04
CA THR A 108 -1.38 8.24 8.39
C THR A 108 -0.05 8.10 7.64
N ASN A 109 0.54 6.91 7.62
CA ASN A 109 1.91 6.71 7.18
C ASN A 109 2.04 6.28 5.72
N TYR A 110 1.00 5.67 5.14
CA TYR A 110 1.03 5.18 3.76
C TYR A 110 0.10 5.96 2.84
N PHE A 111 -1.20 5.98 3.14
CA PHE A 111 -2.19 6.61 2.26
C PHE A 111 -1.93 8.11 2.09
N ASN A 112 -1.78 8.85 3.20
CA ASN A 112 -1.51 10.28 3.16
C ASN A 112 -0.15 10.60 2.52
N HIS A 113 0.85 9.73 2.71
CA HIS A 113 2.14 9.89 2.04
C HIS A 113 2.00 9.78 0.52
N ASN A 114 1.36 8.74 0.02
CA ASN A 114 1.13 8.56 -1.41
C ASN A 114 0.28 9.68 -2.02
N ARG A 115 -0.70 10.20 -1.25
CA ARG A 115 -1.49 11.36 -1.67
C ARG A 115 -0.62 12.61 -1.84
N LYS A 116 0.33 12.86 -0.93
CA LYS A 116 1.30 13.96 -1.08
C LYS A 116 2.18 13.79 -2.31
N VAL A 117 2.69 12.59 -2.55
CA VAL A 117 3.49 12.29 -3.76
C VAL A 117 2.68 12.59 -5.04
N LEU A 118 1.41 12.18 -5.08
CA LEU A 118 0.54 12.51 -6.22
C LEU A 118 0.30 14.02 -6.35
N LYS A 119 0.09 14.75 -5.26
CA LYS A 119 -0.03 16.22 -5.32
C LYS A 119 1.21 16.87 -5.95
N GLU A 120 2.41 16.40 -5.63
CA GLU A 120 3.64 16.88 -6.26
C GLU A 120 3.69 16.61 -7.78
N ILE A 121 3.15 15.47 -8.23
CA ILE A 121 3.07 15.14 -9.66
C ILE A 121 2.08 16.07 -10.37
N VAL A 122 0.90 16.26 -9.81
CA VAL A 122 -0.21 16.94 -10.50
C VAL A 122 -0.17 18.45 -10.40
N ARG A 123 0.56 19.03 -9.43
CA ARG A 123 0.55 20.48 -9.14
C ARG A 123 0.89 21.39 -10.33
N LYS A 124 1.66 20.89 -11.31
CA LYS A 124 2.03 21.64 -12.51
C LYS A 124 0.97 21.59 -13.60
N HIS A 125 -0.02 20.71 -13.47
CA HIS A 125 -0.96 20.36 -14.53
C HIS A 125 -2.43 20.57 -14.13
N ILE A 126 -2.73 20.51 -12.84
CA ILE A 126 -4.08 20.57 -12.28
C ILE A 126 -4.15 21.75 -11.30
N GLN A 127 -5.20 22.55 -11.39
CA GLN A 127 -5.44 23.70 -10.50
C GLN A 127 -5.58 23.22 -9.06
N GLU A 128 -5.11 24.02 -8.11
CA GLU A 128 -4.98 23.61 -6.71
C GLU A 128 -6.30 23.15 -6.11
N GLU A 129 -7.40 23.84 -6.40
CA GLU A 129 -8.75 23.52 -5.94
C GLU A 129 -9.30 22.18 -6.49
N GLU A 130 -8.77 21.71 -7.62
CA GLU A 130 -9.21 20.47 -8.27
C GLU A 130 -8.33 19.26 -7.94
N GLN A 131 -7.14 19.49 -7.38
CA GLN A 131 -6.15 18.41 -7.17
C GLN A 131 -6.69 17.27 -6.29
N ASP A 132 -7.42 17.58 -5.23
CA ASP A 132 -7.96 16.57 -4.32
C ASP A 132 -8.99 15.69 -5.01
N LEU A 133 -9.91 16.28 -5.77
CA LEU A 133 -10.91 15.54 -6.55
C LEU A 133 -10.24 14.71 -7.64
N PHE A 134 -9.28 15.28 -8.36
CA PHE A 134 -8.53 14.58 -9.40
C PHE A 134 -7.81 13.34 -8.84
N ILE A 135 -7.14 13.48 -7.69
CA ILE A 135 -6.46 12.38 -7.02
C ILE A 135 -7.45 11.31 -6.57
N ASP A 136 -8.62 11.71 -6.05
CA ASP A 136 -9.66 10.76 -5.64
C ASP A 136 -10.23 9.99 -6.85
N LEU A 137 -10.40 10.64 -8.00
CA LEU A 137 -10.84 9.97 -9.24
C LEU A 137 -9.82 8.94 -9.75
N ILE A 138 -8.53 9.15 -9.51
CA ILE A 138 -7.47 8.21 -9.87
C ILE A 138 -7.36 7.07 -8.85
N PHE A 139 -7.37 7.38 -7.57
CA PHE A 139 -7.17 6.40 -6.51
C PHE A 139 -8.38 5.50 -6.28
N SER A 140 -9.59 6.05 -6.30
CA SER A 140 -10.79 5.28 -5.96
C SER A 140 -10.98 4.04 -6.83
N PRO A 141 -10.84 4.09 -8.17
CA PRO A 141 -10.94 2.89 -8.99
C PRO A 141 -9.84 1.87 -8.71
N ILE A 142 -8.63 2.33 -8.38
CA ILE A 142 -7.51 1.44 -8.06
C ILE A 142 -7.79 0.69 -6.75
N TYR A 143 -8.13 1.41 -5.67
CA TYR A 143 -8.45 0.79 -4.38
C TYR A 143 -9.70 -0.07 -4.43
N PHE A 144 -10.73 0.35 -5.17
CA PHE A 144 -11.92 -0.48 -5.38
C PHE A 144 -11.55 -1.83 -6.02
N ASN A 145 -10.74 -1.82 -7.08
CA ASN A 145 -10.33 -3.06 -7.73
C ASN A 145 -9.41 -3.90 -6.83
N ILE A 146 -8.47 -3.28 -6.10
CA ILE A 146 -7.63 -4.01 -5.13
C ILE A 146 -8.50 -4.77 -4.12
N LEU A 147 -9.56 -4.15 -3.62
CA LEU A 147 -10.42 -4.71 -2.57
C LEU A 147 -11.45 -5.71 -3.11
N ILE A 148 -12.02 -5.46 -4.29
CA ILE A 148 -13.23 -6.16 -4.75
C ILE A 148 -12.96 -7.03 -5.99
N LYS A 149 -12.09 -6.59 -6.91
CA LYS A 149 -11.83 -7.25 -8.20
C LYS A 149 -10.34 -7.25 -8.56
N PRO A 150 -9.46 -7.84 -7.71
CA PRO A 150 -8.01 -7.75 -7.89
C PRO A 150 -7.53 -8.35 -9.21
N GLU A 151 -8.26 -9.29 -9.78
CA GLU A 151 -7.96 -9.92 -11.07
C GLU A 151 -8.12 -8.97 -12.26
N THR A 152 -8.99 -7.96 -12.15
CA THR A 152 -9.22 -6.99 -13.23
C THR A 152 -8.21 -5.86 -13.23
N LEU A 153 -7.46 -5.68 -12.15
CA LEU A 153 -6.49 -4.60 -12.00
C LEU A 153 -5.16 -4.96 -12.71
N ASP A 154 -5.08 -4.65 -13.97
CA ASP A 154 -3.89 -4.81 -14.80
C ASP A 154 -3.41 -3.46 -15.39
N LYS A 155 -2.32 -3.49 -16.15
CA LYS A 155 -1.78 -2.30 -16.81
C LYS A 155 -2.74 -1.69 -17.83
N ASN A 156 -3.55 -2.51 -18.50
CA ASN A 156 -4.53 -2.03 -19.50
C ASN A 156 -5.69 -1.30 -18.83
N TYR A 157 -6.15 -1.82 -17.69
CA TYR A 157 -7.15 -1.12 -16.88
C TYR A 157 -6.64 0.25 -16.44
N ILE A 158 -5.42 0.33 -15.91
CA ILE A 158 -4.81 1.60 -15.48
C ILE A 158 -4.70 2.58 -16.66
N LYS A 159 -4.24 2.13 -17.84
CA LYS A 159 -4.17 2.97 -19.05
C LYS A 159 -5.53 3.52 -19.44
N LYS A 160 -6.56 2.66 -19.52
CA LYS A 160 -7.92 3.07 -19.89
C LYS A 160 -8.48 4.08 -18.90
N MET A 161 -8.34 3.79 -17.60
CA MET A 161 -8.80 4.66 -16.52
C MET A 161 -8.13 6.03 -16.59
N LEU A 162 -6.79 6.09 -16.68
CA LEU A 162 -6.06 7.35 -16.80
C LEU A 162 -6.48 8.17 -18.03
N ASN A 163 -6.63 7.52 -19.19
CA ASN A 163 -7.09 8.21 -20.40
C ASN A 163 -8.48 8.82 -20.24
N GLN A 164 -9.38 8.17 -19.49
CA GLN A 164 -10.72 8.72 -19.25
C GLN A 164 -10.68 9.89 -18.27
N VAL A 165 -9.93 9.75 -17.17
CA VAL A 165 -9.83 10.81 -16.15
C VAL A 165 -9.13 12.05 -16.75
N LEU A 166 -8.02 11.87 -17.47
CA LEU A 166 -7.29 13.00 -18.04
C LEU A 166 -8.10 13.77 -19.10
N ARG A 167 -9.02 13.11 -19.84
CA ARG A 167 -9.92 13.80 -20.77
C ARG A 167 -10.90 14.77 -20.11
N ILE A 168 -11.18 14.61 -18.82
CA ILE A 168 -12.07 15.52 -18.08
C ILE A 168 -11.34 16.83 -17.77
N TYR A 169 -10.01 16.80 -17.67
CA TYR A 169 -9.16 17.91 -17.24
C TYR A 169 -8.36 18.55 -18.40
N HIS A 170 -8.55 18.08 -19.63
CA HIS A 170 -8.00 18.64 -20.88
C HIS A 170 -9.11 18.96 -21.86
#